data_9028f6284f1d431007033d12efe26b40
#
_entry.id   9028f6284f1d431007033d12efe26b40
#
_cell.length_a   1.000
_cell.length_b   1.000
_cell.length_c   1.000
_cell.angle_alpha   90.00
_cell.angle_beta   90.00
_cell.angle_gamma   90.00
#
_symmetry.space_group_name_H-M   'P 1'
#
loop_
_entity.id
_entity.type
_entity.pdbx_description
1 polymer ?
#
loop_
_entity_poly.entity_id
_entity_poly.type
_entity_poly.pdbx_seq_one_letter_code
_entity_poly.pdbx_strand_id
1 'polypeptide(L)'
;MQIMAQPQEYDAIVVGSGASGGWAAKRMSEAGLRVALVCAGRPLTDGDYREHIQPYQLKYHARANDLIRRSRPVQKDCYACTEHNESWFCNDIEEPYTTAEGKPFSWQGRMRVTGGRTNVWGRQSYRYSQQDLKSYSFDGAGADWPLDYKDLVPYYELVED
;
A
#
# COMPACT_ATOMS: atom_id res chain seq x y z
N MET A 1 -9.61 38.38 -1.93
CA MET A 1 -10.83 37.72 -2.43
C MET A 1 -10.71 36.26 -2.11
N GLN A 2 -11.36 35.79 -1.05
CA GLN A 2 -11.41 34.33 -0.77
C GLN A 2 -12.45 33.75 -1.73
N ILE A 3 -11.98 32.93 -2.65
CA ILE A 3 -12.86 32.07 -3.47
C ILE A 3 -13.28 30.91 -2.55
N MET A 4 -14.45 31.00 -1.97
CA MET A 4 -15.07 29.86 -1.28
C MET A 4 -15.50 28.88 -2.38
N ALA A 5 -14.75 27.80 -2.53
CA ALA A 5 -15.22 26.69 -3.34
C ALA A 5 -16.54 26.18 -2.75
N GLN A 6 -17.56 26.02 -3.59
CA GLN A 6 -18.80 25.39 -3.15
C GLN A 6 -18.48 23.98 -2.65
N PRO A 7 -19.04 23.55 -1.51
CA PRO A 7 -18.84 22.20 -1.03
C PRO A 7 -19.29 21.20 -2.11
N GLN A 8 -18.37 20.34 -2.52
CA GLN A 8 -18.71 19.21 -3.40
C GLN A 8 -19.28 18.08 -2.55
N GLU A 9 -20.45 17.61 -2.91
CA GLU A 9 -21.04 16.42 -2.32
C GLU A 9 -20.55 15.18 -3.07
N TYR A 10 -20.15 14.17 -2.30
CA TYR A 10 -19.74 12.86 -2.80
C TYR A 10 -20.65 11.77 -2.24
N ASP A 11 -20.92 10.76 -3.04
CA ASP A 11 -21.72 9.60 -2.62
C ASP A 11 -20.86 8.60 -1.82
N ALA A 12 -19.55 8.58 -2.05
CA ALA A 12 -18.59 7.76 -1.34
C ALA A 12 -17.23 8.44 -1.19
N ILE A 13 -16.54 8.12 -0.09
CA ILE A 13 -15.15 8.52 0.15
C ILE A 13 -14.32 7.26 0.30
N VAL A 14 -13.29 7.12 -0.53
CA VAL A 14 -12.29 6.04 -0.44
C VAL A 14 -10.99 6.62 0.09
N VAL A 15 -10.47 6.07 1.16
CA VAL A 15 -9.21 6.52 1.77
C VAL A 15 -8.09 5.56 1.40
N GLY A 16 -7.13 6.05 0.62
CA GLY A 16 -5.99 5.30 0.11
C GLY A 16 -6.20 4.76 -1.31
N SER A 17 -5.19 4.95 -2.15
CA SER A 17 -5.18 4.56 -3.58
C SER A 17 -4.40 3.26 -3.84
N GLY A 18 -4.19 2.43 -2.82
CA GLY A 18 -3.58 1.10 -2.99
C GLY A 18 -4.50 0.12 -3.72
N ALA A 19 -4.10 -1.14 -3.79
CA ALA A 19 -4.85 -2.18 -4.52
C ALA A 19 -6.34 -2.22 -4.19
N SER A 20 -6.71 -2.29 -2.92
CA SER A 20 -8.11 -2.37 -2.49
C SER A 20 -8.87 -1.06 -2.74
N GLY A 21 -8.27 0.09 -2.38
CA GLY A 21 -8.95 1.39 -2.55
C GLY A 21 -9.09 1.79 -4.00
N GLY A 22 -8.11 1.48 -4.85
CA GLY A 22 -8.18 1.71 -6.29
C GLY A 22 -9.33 0.94 -6.91
N TRP A 23 -9.47 -0.35 -6.60
CA TRP A 23 -10.60 -1.17 -7.07
C TRP A 23 -11.94 -0.69 -6.53
N ALA A 24 -12.04 -0.35 -5.25
CA ALA A 24 -13.27 0.19 -4.67
C ALA A 24 -13.69 1.47 -5.38
N ALA A 25 -12.76 2.42 -5.58
CA ALA A 25 -13.05 3.66 -6.29
C ALA A 25 -13.48 3.41 -7.74
N LYS A 26 -12.78 2.52 -8.47
CA LYS A 26 -13.13 2.12 -9.84
C LYS A 26 -14.57 1.59 -9.90
N ARG A 27 -14.89 0.58 -9.10
CA ARG A 27 -16.22 -0.07 -9.14
C ARG A 27 -17.36 0.86 -8.74
N MET A 28 -17.17 1.69 -7.72
CA MET A 28 -18.16 2.68 -7.32
C MET A 28 -18.38 3.73 -8.40
N SER A 29 -17.31 4.22 -9.05
CA SER A 29 -17.43 5.19 -10.15
C SER A 29 -18.09 4.59 -11.38
N GLU A 30 -17.79 3.34 -11.74
CA GLU A 30 -18.45 2.61 -12.83
C GLU A 30 -19.94 2.37 -12.55
N ALA A 31 -20.32 2.27 -11.28
CA ALA A 31 -21.72 2.21 -10.86
C ALA A 31 -22.43 3.58 -10.85
N GLY A 32 -21.74 4.65 -11.28
CA GLY A 32 -22.31 5.99 -11.40
C GLY A 32 -22.22 6.84 -10.12
N LEU A 33 -21.55 6.36 -9.08
CA LEU A 33 -21.37 7.14 -7.85
C LEU A 33 -20.28 8.21 -8.03
N ARG A 34 -20.49 9.36 -7.40
CA ARG A 34 -19.45 10.40 -7.26
C ARG A 34 -18.52 10.01 -6.13
N VAL A 35 -17.29 9.63 -6.46
CA VAL A 35 -16.33 9.09 -5.50
C VAL A 35 -15.21 10.08 -5.26
N ALA A 36 -14.94 10.40 -3.99
CA ALA A 36 -13.74 11.10 -3.57
C ALA A 36 -12.66 10.06 -3.18
N LEU A 37 -11.57 9.98 -3.94
CA LEU A 37 -10.41 9.17 -3.58
C LEU A 37 -9.38 10.04 -2.87
N VAL A 38 -9.27 9.89 -1.56
CA VAL A 38 -8.34 10.65 -0.72
C VAL A 38 -7.05 9.86 -0.54
N CYS A 39 -5.94 10.43 -0.96
CA CYS A 39 -4.63 9.82 -0.85
C CYS A 39 -3.64 10.78 -0.16
N ALA A 40 -2.92 10.29 0.84
CA ALA A 40 -1.89 11.09 1.53
C ALA A 40 -0.57 11.16 0.76
N GLY A 41 -0.41 10.32 -0.27
CA GLY A 41 0.83 10.21 -1.03
C GLY A 41 0.88 11.11 -2.25
N ARG A 42 2.09 11.52 -2.61
CA ARG A 42 2.35 12.21 -3.87
C ARG A 42 2.17 11.26 -5.07
N PRO A 43 1.79 11.75 -6.24
CA PRO A 43 1.84 10.95 -7.45
C PRO A 43 3.30 10.60 -7.79
N LEU A 44 3.50 9.39 -8.35
CA LEU A 44 4.76 9.01 -8.98
C LEU A 44 4.73 9.37 -10.47
N THR A 45 5.87 9.79 -10.97
CA THR A 45 6.13 10.07 -12.40
C THR A 45 7.11 9.06 -12.95
N ASP A 46 7.27 8.98 -14.27
CA ASP A 46 8.23 8.08 -14.90
C ASP A 46 9.67 8.29 -14.37
N GLY A 47 10.03 9.51 -14.02
CA GLY A 47 11.34 9.83 -13.44
C GLY A 47 11.56 9.31 -12.02
N ASP A 48 10.51 8.90 -11.32
CA ASP A 48 10.61 8.28 -10.00
C ASP A 48 10.98 6.80 -10.07
N TYR A 49 10.77 6.14 -11.20
CA TYR A 49 11.09 4.73 -11.42
C TYR A 49 12.55 4.58 -11.85
N ARG A 50 13.42 4.32 -10.91
CA ARG A 50 14.88 4.36 -11.04
C ARG A 50 15.55 2.99 -11.18
N GLU A 51 14.80 1.93 -11.39
CA GLU A 51 15.29 0.55 -11.44
C GLU A 51 16.26 0.29 -12.60
N HIS A 52 16.18 1.11 -13.66
CA HIS A 52 17.12 1.08 -14.79
C HIS A 52 18.48 1.68 -14.48
N ILE A 53 18.61 2.44 -13.38
CA ILE A 53 19.87 3.06 -12.96
C ILE A 53 20.76 1.97 -12.36
N GLN A 54 21.97 1.84 -12.91
CA GLN A 54 22.92 0.84 -12.42
C GLN A 54 23.45 1.19 -11.03
N PRO A 55 23.79 0.19 -10.19
CA PRO A 55 24.29 0.43 -8.83
C PRO A 55 25.45 1.43 -8.75
N TYR A 56 26.39 1.39 -9.70
CA TYR A 56 27.54 2.29 -9.71
C TYR A 56 27.19 3.76 -10.02
N GLN A 57 26.00 4.02 -10.56
CA GLN A 57 25.50 5.36 -10.86
C GLN A 57 24.74 5.98 -9.67
N LEU A 58 24.37 5.16 -8.68
CA LEU A 58 23.72 5.61 -7.47
C LEU A 58 24.72 6.29 -6.54
N LYS A 59 24.25 7.23 -5.73
CA LYS A 59 25.09 8.01 -4.80
C LYS A 59 25.90 7.14 -3.85
N TYR A 60 25.31 6.05 -3.39
CA TYR A 60 25.91 5.12 -2.43
C TYR A 60 26.18 3.74 -3.03
N HIS A 61 26.16 3.62 -4.38
CA HIS A 61 26.42 2.39 -5.11
C HIS A 61 25.56 1.19 -4.65
N ALA A 62 24.29 1.44 -4.34
CA ALA A 62 23.35 0.50 -3.76
C ALA A 62 23.74 -0.01 -2.36
N ARG A 63 24.67 0.66 -1.68
CA ARG A 63 25.11 0.35 -0.30
C ARG A 63 24.45 1.24 0.75
N ALA A 64 23.47 2.04 0.35
CA ALA A 64 22.78 2.99 1.23
C ALA A 64 22.09 2.36 2.43
N ASN A 65 21.79 1.07 2.38
CA ASN A 65 21.11 0.38 3.47
C ASN A 65 21.83 0.55 4.82
N ASP A 66 23.16 0.67 4.85
CA ASP A 66 23.90 0.90 6.10
C ASP A 66 23.69 2.31 6.67
N LEU A 67 23.58 3.32 5.81
CA LEU A 67 23.27 4.68 6.23
C LEU A 67 21.81 4.82 6.66
N ILE A 68 20.90 4.26 5.92
CA ILE A 68 19.47 4.19 6.27
C ILE A 68 19.30 3.43 7.58
N ARG A 69 19.93 2.27 7.72
CA ARG A 69 19.87 1.46 8.94
C ARG A 69 20.35 2.19 10.19
N ARG A 70 21.37 3.02 10.07
CA ARG A 70 21.91 3.78 11.21
C ARG A 70 21.03 4.96 11.61
N SER A 71 20.38 5.61 10.66
CA SER A 71 19.63 6.83 10.88
C SER A 71 18.12 6.63 11.04
N ARG A 72 17.58 5.48 10.63
CA ARG A 72 16.14 5.21 10.58
C ARG A 72 15.79 3.90 11.27
N PRO A 73 15.60 3.92 12.59
CA PRO A 73 15.52 2.70 13.38
C PRO A 73 14.35 1.77 13.03
N VAL A 74 13.23 2.31 12.52
CA VAL A 74 12.09 1.49 12.08
C VAL A 74 12.24 1.07 10.63
N GLN A 75 12.51 2.01 9.73
CA GLN A 75 12.59 1.78 8.28
C GLN A 75 13.76 0.86 7.89
N LYS A 76 14.82 0.81 8.69
CA LYS A 76 16.04 0.01 8.42
C LYS A 76 15.77 -1.46 8.09
N ASP A 77 14.68 -2.02 8.62
CA ASP A 77 14.34 -3.43 8.44
C ASP A 77 13.43 -3.68 7.22
N CYS A 78 13.09 -2.62 6.48
CA CYS A 78 12.30 -2.74 5.25
C CYS A 78 13.17 -3.21 4.08
N TYR A 79 13.04 -4.49 3.73
CA TYR A 79 13.79 -5.08 2.61
C TYR A 79 13.47 -4.45 1.26
N ALA A 80 12.26 -3.91 1.09
CA ALA A 80 11.82 -3.27 -0.15
C ALA A 80 12.29 -1.82 -0.31
N CYS A 81 12.81 -1.21 0.77
CA CYS A 81 13.35 0.15 0.74
C CYS A 81 14.82 0.10 0.32
N THR A 82 15.08 0.54 -0.90
CA THR A 82 16.42 0.58 -1.51
C THR A 82 16.78 2.01 -1.88
N GLU A 83 18.01 2.24 -2.31
CA GLU A 83 18.45 3.55 -2.81
C GLU A 83 17.68 4.01 -4.05
N HIS A 84 17.10 3.08 -4.82
CA HIS A 84 16.27 3.41 -5.97
C HIS A 84 14.93 4.05 -5.60
N ASN A 85 14.35 3.65 -4.47
CA ASN A 85 12.98 3.99 -4.10
C ASN A 85 12.82 4.51 -2.65
N GLU A 86 13.90 4.86 -1.98
CA GLU A 86 13.84 5.32 -0.59
C GLU A 86 12.89 6.49 -0.36
N SER A 87 12.75 7.38 -1.36
CA SER A 87 11.85 8.54 -1.32
C SER A 87 10.37 8.20 -1.38
N TRP A 88 10.01 6.93 -1.64
CA TRP A 88 8.62 6.47 -1.66
C TRP A 88 8.13 6.04 -0.27
N PHE A 89 9.08 5.74 0.62
CA PHE A 89 8.79 5.28 1.98
C PHE A 89 8.75 6.43 2.97
N CYS A 90 7.88 6.31 3.96
CA CYS A 90 7.86 7.23 5.07
C CYS A 90 9.15 7.09 5.88
N ASN A 91 9.79 8.21 6.15
CA ASN A 91 10.93 8.28 7.02
C ASN A 91 10.44 8.36 8.47
N ASP A 92 10.84 7.42 9.30
CA ASP A 92 10.41 7.35 10.70
C ASP A 92 10.99 8.45 11.61
N ILE A 93 11.94 9.24 11.11
CA ILE A 93 12.45 10.45 11.79
C ILE A 93 11.57 11.66 11.44
N GLU A 94 11.25 11.85 10.14
CA GLU A 94 10.44 12.97 9.65
C GLU A 94 8.95 12.74 9.91
N GLU A 95 8.50 11.49 9.87
CA GLU A 95 7.12 11.07 10.08
C GLU A 95 7.04 9.95 11.12
N PRO A 96 7.35 10.24 12.40
CA PRO A 96 7.36 9.22 13.44
C PRO A 96 5.99 8.59 13.66
N TYR A 97 5.99 7.36 14.16
CA TYR A 97 4.76 6.74 14.61
C TYR A 97 4.25 7.39 15.90
N THR A 98 2.96 7.60 15.95
CA THR A 98 2.23 7.90 17.19
C THR A 98 1.34 6.71 17.50
N THR A 99 1.48 6.12 18.69
CA THR A 99 0.71 4.96 19.11
C THR A 99 0.05 5.21 20.46
N ALA A 100 -1.00 4.46 20.78
CA ALA A 100 -1.61 4.52 22.09
C ALA A 100 -0.61 4.04 23.16
N GLU A 101 -0.70 4.61 24.36
CA GLU A 101 0.14 4.24 25.49
C GLU A 101 0.04 2.73 25.77
N GLY A 102 1.18 2.09 26.01
CA GLY A 102 1.27 0.65 26.26
C GLY A 102 1.00 -0.26 25.05
N LYS A 103 0.78 0.30 23.85
CA LYS A 103 0.52 -0.46 22.62
C LYS A 103 1.43 0.03 21.49
N PRO A 104 2.75 -0.10 21.61
CA PRO A 104 3.67 0.36 20.57
C PRO A 104 3.45 -0.45 19.29
N PHE A 105 3.35 0.24 18.18
CA PHE A 105 3.27 -0.35 16.85
C PHE A 105 4.12 0.45 15.88
N SER A 106 4.91 -0.25 15.08
CA SER A 106 5.67 0.36 13.99
C SER A 106 5.71 -0.56 12.79
N TRP A 107 5.59 0.02 11.60
CA TRP A 107 5.65 -0.71 10.36
C TRP A 107 6.71 -0.12 9.43
N GLN A 108 7.80 -0.85 9.24
CA GLN A 108 8.95 -0.39 8.47
C GLN A 108 8.66 -0.12 6.98
N GLY A 109 7.62 -0.74 6.44
CA GLY A 109 7.25 -0.62 5.02
C GLY A 109 6.17 0.41 4.73
N ARG A 110 5.96 1.42 5.58
CA ARG A 110 4.97 2.46 5.36
C ARG A 110 5.35 3.34 4.17
N MET A 111 4.41 3.55 3.25
CA MET A 111 4.61 4.37 2.06
C MET A 111 3.56 5.47 1.95
N ARG A 112 3.97 6.63 1.42
CA ARG A 112 3.08 7.75 1.09
C ARG A 112 3.28 8.20 -0.35
N VAL A 113 2.93 7.30 -1.28
CA VAL A 113 2.86 7.58 -2.70
C VAL A 113 1.54 7.06 -3.25
N THR A 114 1.05 7.64 -4.34
CA THR A 114 -0.15 7.14 -5.01
C THR A 114 0.06 5.69 -5.43
N GLY A 115 -0.92 4.84 -5.20
CA GLY A 115 -0.82 3.38 -5.39
C GLY A 115 -0.19 2.64 -4.21
N GLY A 116 0.49 3.36 -3.29
CA GLY A 116 1.07 2.75 -2.09
C GLY A 116 1.97 1.56 -2.41
N ARG A 117 1.80 0.47 -1.68
CA ARG A 117 2.65 -0.73 -1.80
C ARG A 117 2.48 -1.51 -3.11
N THR A 118 1.50 -1.20 -3.95
CA THR A 118 1.42 -1.79 -5.29
C THR A 118 2.62 -1.42 -6.18
N ASN A 119 3.40 -0.41 -5.79
CA ASN A 119 4.61 -0.01 -6.49
C ASN A 119 5.84 -0.88 -6.13
N VAL A 120 5.80 -1.66 -5.04
CA VAL A 120 6.97 -2.41 -4.51
C VAL A 120 6.66 -3.86 -4.12
N TRP A 121 5.51 -4.40 -4.48
CA TRP A 121 5.16 -5.77 -4.18
C TRP A 121 5.81 -6.77 -5.16
N GLY A 122 5.85 -8.04 -4.77
CA GLY A 122 6.48 -9.11 -5.58
C GLY A 122 5.70 -9.52 -6.83
N ARG A 123 4.57 -8.88 -7.13
CA ARG A 123 3.69 -9.14 -8.29
C ARG A 123 3.17 -10.58 -8.34
N GLN A 124 3.00 -11.19 -7.18
CA GLN A 124 2.36 -12.49 -7.03
C GLN A 124 0.99 -12.27 -6.40
N SER A 125 -0.04 -12.75 -7.10
CA SER A 125 -1.42 -12.66 -6.64
C SER A 125 -2.09 -14.00 -6.94
N TYR A 126 -2.34 -14.76 -5.89
CA TYR A 126 -3.01 -16.06 -5.98
C TYR A 126 -4.40 -15.97 -5.39
N ARG A 127 -5.33 -16.75 -5.94
CA ARG A 127 -6.63 -16.93 -5.31
C ARG A 127 -6.44 -17.68 -3.99
N TYR A 128 -7.11 -17.25 -2.94
CA TYR A 128 -7.22 -18.06 -1.72
C TYR A 128 -7.95 -19.38 -2.03
N SER A 129 -7.48 -20.47 -1.45
CA SER A 129 -8.20 -21.74 -1.51
C SER A 129 -9.31 -21.80 -0.46
N GLN A 130 -10.18 -22.81 -0.55
CA GLN A 130 -11.16 -23.09 0.50
C GLN A 130 -10.48 -23.35 1.85
N GLN A 131 -9.32 -24.01 1.83
CA GLN A 131 -8.54 -24.28 3.04
C GLN A 131 -8.01 -22.99 3.69
N ASP A 132 -7.53 -22.03 2.92
CA ASP A 132 -7.07 -20.75 3.46
C ASP A 132 -8.20 -19.99 4.17
N LEU A 133 -9.43 -20.10 3.63
CA LEU A 133 -10.61 -19.45 4.21
C LEU A 133 -11.16 -20.18 5.44
N LYS A 134 -10.83 -21.44 5.62
CA LYS A 134 -11.31 -22.30 6.72
C LYS A 134 -10.15 -22.92 7.50
N SER A 135 -9.09 -22.15 7.73
CA SER A 135 -7.87 -22.66 8.36
C SER A 135 -8.13 -23.22 9.75
N TYR A 136 -8.93 -22.57 10.56
CA TYR A 136 -9.24 -23.07 11.90
C TYR A 136 -10.00 -24.40 11.88
N SER A 137 -11.00 -24.53 11.02
CA SER A 137 -11.72 -25.81 10.85
C SER A 137 -10.84 -26.90 10.26
N PHE A 138 -9.78 -26.54 9.52
CA PHE A 138 -8.89 -27.50 8.88
C PHE A 138 -7.77 -28.00 9.81
N ASP A 139 -7.07 -27.11 10.50
CA ASP A 139 -5.88 -27.44 11.30
C ASP A 139 -5.86 -26.86 12.72
N GLY A 140 -6.89 -26.12 13.11
CA GLY A 140 -7.02 -25.50 14.43
C GLY A 140 -6.25 -24.17 14.57
N ALA A 141 -5.62 -23.66 13.50
CA ALA A 141 -4.86 -22.43 13.53
C ALA A 141 -5.65 -21.24 12.93
N GLY A 142 -5.47 -20.04 13.50
CA GLY A 142 -6.12 -18.83 13.01
C GLY A 142 -7.61 -18.74 13.31
N ALA A 143 -8.40 -18.38 12.31
CA ALA A 143 -9.86 -18.28 12.37
C ALA A 143 -10.48 -18.56 10.99
N ASP A 144 -11.68 -19.08 10.98
CA ASP A 144 -12.45 -19.24 9.75
C ASP A 144 -13.02 -17.89 9.29
N TRP A 145 -12.90 -17.63 7.99
CA TRP A 145 -13.60 -16.51 7.38
C TRP A 145 -15.11 -16.84 7.24
N PRO A 146 -16.01 -15.86 7.37
CA PRO A 146 -17.45 -16.06 7.26
C PRO A 146 -17.94 -16.19 5.80
N LEU A 147 -17.10 -16.73 4.92
CA LEU A 147 -17.39 -16.94 3.50
C LEU A 147 -16.61 -18.16 2.98
N ASP A 148 -17.07 -18.69 1.85
CA ASP A 148 -16.47 -19.83 1.18
C ASP A 148 -15.78 -19.40 -0.13
N TYR A 149 -14.89 -20.24 -0.66
CA TYR A 149 -14.21 -19.97 -1.93
C TYR A 149 -15.19 -19.68 -3.08
N LYS A 150 -16.30 -20.43 -3.17
CA LYS A 150 -17.33 -20.22 -4.18
C LYS A 150 -17.93 -18.79 -4.17
N ASP A 151 -17.96 -18.16 -2.99
CA ASP A 151 -18.51 -16.80 -2.83
C ASP A 151 -17.54 -15.76 -3.42
N LEU A 152 -16.25 -16.08 -3.51
CA LEU A 152 -15.21 -15.21 -4.06
C LEU A 152 -14.96 -15.40 -5.57
N VAL A 153 -15.33 -16.55 -6.14
CA VAL A 153 -15.05 -16.88 -7.55
C VAL A 153 -15.49 -15.78 -8.52
N PRO A 154 -16.73 -15.24 -8.46
CA PRO A 154 -17.16 -14.20 -9.38
C PRO A 154 -16.35 -12.91 -9.29
N TYR A 155 -15.81 -12.61 -8.10
CA TYR A 155 -15.00 -11.43 -7.89
C TYR A 155 -13.56 -11.64 -8.37
N TYR A 156 -13.01 -12.84 -8.23
CA TYR A 156 -11.72 -13.18 -8.82
C TYR A 156 -11.76 -13.06 -10.34
N GLU A 157 -12.76 -13.68 -10.98
CA GLU A 157 -12.97 -13.59 -12.43
C GLU A 157 -13.07 -12.14 -12.89
N LEU A 158 -13.83 -11.32 -12.18
CA LEU A 158 -14.01 -9.91 -12.50
C LEU A 158 -12.70 -9.09 -12.43
N VAL A 159 -11.76 -9.49 -11.57
CA VAL A 159 -10.49 -8.75 -11.38
C VAL A 159 -9.39 -9.27 -12.31
N GLU A 160 -9.48 -10.52 -12.73
CA GLU A 160 -8.51 -11.19 -13.61
C GLU A 160 -8.74 -10.89 -15.10
N ASP A 161 -9.97 -10.52 -15.53
CA ASP A 161 -10.34 -10.07 -16.88
C ASP A 161 -9.90 -8.61 -17.14
#